data_6c7cabb46ae18535ee35b39f141b02e4
#
_entry.id   6c7cabb46ae18535ee35b39f141b02e4
#
_cell.length_a   1.000
_cell.length_b   1.000
_cell.length_c   1.000
_cell.angle_alpha   90.00
_cell.angle_beta   90.00
_cell.angle_gamma   90.00
#
_symmetry.space_group_name_H-M   'P 1'
#
loop_
_entity.id
_entity.type
_entity.pdbx_description
1 polymer ?
#
loop_
_entity_poly.entity_id
_entity_poly.type
_entity_poly.pdbx_seq_one_letter_code
_entity_poly.pdbx_strand_id
1 'polypeptide(L)'
;MYCWCEGLAVLLHLNPHLQWEVHGLEGLSKKNWYLLICNHRSWADIVVLCVLFRKHIPMNKYFLKQQLAWVPFLGLACWALDMPFMKRYSRAYLLRHPERRGKDVETTRRSCEKFRLHPTTIVNFVEGSRFTQEKHQQTHSTFQNLLPPKAAGIAMALNVLGKQFDKLLNVTLCYPDNNRQPFFDMLSGKLTRIVVHVDLQPIADELHGDYINDKSFKRHFQQWLNSLWQEKDRLLTSLMSSQRQGKEILLASE
;
A
#
# COMPACT_ATOMS: atom_id res chain seq x y z
N MET A 1 11.05 7.71 -15.85
CA MET A 1 10.33 7.05 -14.77
C MET A 1 10.46 5.52 -14.84
N TYR A 2 10.18 4.88 -15.97
CA TYR A 2 10.42 3.43 -16.13
C TYR A 2 11.88 3.04 -15.89
N CYS A 3 12.85 3.86 -16.33
CA CYS A 3 14.29 3.61 -16.10
C CYS A 3 14.64 3.46 -14.62
N TRP A 4 13.96 4.18 -13.72
CA TRP A 4 14.17 4.04 -12.29
C TRP A 4 13.74 2.65 -11.78
N CYS A 5 12.54 2.19 -12.16
CA CYS A 5 12.05 0.87 -11.76
C CYS A 5 12.86 -0.26 -12.40
N GLU A 6 13.36 -0.08 -13.63
CA GLU A 6 14.26 -1.05 -14.26
C GLU A 6 15.62 -1.07 -13.55
N GLY A 7 16.17 0.09 -13.16
CA GLY A 7 17.39 0.15 -12.35
C GLY A 7 17.25 -0.58 -11.02
N LEU A 8 16.13 -0.37 -10.31
CA LEU A 8 15.83 -1.10 -9.07
C LEU A 8 15.68 -2.61 -9.33
N ALA A 9 15.07 -3.01 -10.44
CA ALA A 9 14.95 -4.41 -10.80
C ALA A 9 16.31 -5.05 -11.04
N VAL A 10 17.21 -4.38 -11.76
CA VAL A 10 18.59 -4.84 -11.97
C VAL A 10 19.30 -5.01 -10.62
N LEU A 11 19.21 -4.01 -9.73
CA LEU A 11 19.82 -4.10 -8.39
C LEU A 11 19.31 -5.30 -7.59
N LEU A 12 18.01 -5.59 -7.62
CA LEU A 12 17.46 -6.76 -6.93
C LEU A 12 17.91 -8.08 -7.57
N HIS A 13 18.11 -8.11 -8.88
CA HIS A 13 18.61 -9.30 -9.59
C HIS A 13 20.10 -9.60 -9.32
N LEU A 14 20.86 -8.63 -8.78
CA LEU A 14 22.23 -8.88 -8.31
C LEU A 14 22.29 -9.80 -7.10
N ASN A 15 21.18 -9.99 -6.38
CA ASN A 15 21.09 -10.96 -5.31
C ASN A 15 20.65 -12.34 -5.87
N PRO A 16 21.55 -13.30 -6.07
CA PRO A 16 21.23 -14.60 -6.69
C PRO A 16 20.39 -15.50 -5.77
N HIS A 17 20.32 -15.16 -4.47
CA HIS A 17 19.57 -15.95 -3.48
C HIS A 17 18.13 -15.44 -3.30
N LEU A 18 17.75 -14.33 -3.95
CA LEU A 18 16.44 -13.73 -3.83
C LEU A 18 15.39 -14.51 -4.64
N GLN A 19 14.45 -15.11 -3.96
CA GLN A 19 13.32 -15.80 -4.54
C GLN A 19 12.05 -14.94 -4.50
N TRP A 20 11.33 -14.90 -5.61
CA TRP A 20 10.03 -14.25 -5.73
C TRP A 20 8.94 -15.29 -5.83
N GLU A 21 7.98 -15.22 -4.94
CA GLU A 21 6.75 -16.01 -4.99
C GLU A 21 5.59 -15.05 -5.20
N VAL A 22 5.01 -15.06 -6.39
CA VAL A 22 4.00 -14.07 -6.80
C VAL A 22 2.78 -14.79 -7.35
N HIS A 23 1.60 -14.41 -6.84
CA HIS A 23 0.33 -14.96 -7.24
C HIS A 23 -0.65 -13.86 -7.64
N GLY A 24 -1.49 -14.11 -8.65
CA GLY A 24 -2.62 -13.24 -9.02
C GLY A 24 -2.25 -12.04 -9.88
N LEU A 25 -1.31 -12.18 -10.83
CA LEU A 25 -0.97 -11.12 -11.79
C LEU A 25 -1.85 -11.15 -13.05
N GLU A 26 -2.72 -12.14 -13.19
CA GLU A 26 -3.57 -12.35 -14.34
C GLU A 26 -4.60 -11.22 -14.46
N GLY A 27 -4.91 -10.81 -15.68
CA GLY A 27 -5.92 -9.77 -15.95
C GLY A 27 -5.47 -8.33 -15.66
N LEU A 28 -4.20 -8.12 -15.30
CA LEU A 28 -3.64 -6.77 -15.13
C LEU A 28 -3.35 -6.12 -16.50
N SER A 29 -3.55 -4.79 -16.58
CA SER A 29 -3.33 -4.01 -17.79
C SER A 29 -2.78 -2.63 -17.50
N LYS A 30 -1.86 -2.15 -18.33
CA LYS A 30 -1.36 -0.76 -18.26
C LYS A 30 -2.36 0.29 -18.72
N LYS A 31 -3.51 -0.13 -19.26
CA LYS A 31 -4.56 0.76 -19.76
C LYS A 31 -5.62 1.09 -18.73
N ASN A 32 -5.59 0.44 -17.57
CA ASN A 32 -6.59 0.57 -16.51
C ASN A 32 -6.13 1.50 -15.39
N TRP A 33 -7.09 2.05 -14.64
CA TRP A 33 -6.87 2.77 -13.40
C TRP A 33 -7.06 1.84 -12.20
N TYR A 34 -6.08 1.82 -11.30
CA TYR A 34 -6.12 0.94 -10.14
C TYR A 34 -6.06 1.70 -8.82
N LEU A 35 -6.89 1.28 -7.87
CA LEU A 35 -6.70 1.56 -6.46
C LEU A 35 -5.98 0.36 -5.83
N LEU A 36 -4.71 0.50 -5.48
CA LEU A 36 -3.93 -0.55 -4.85
C LEU A 36 -3.90 -0.33 -3.35
N ILE A 37 -4.35 -1.32 -2.59
CA ILE A 37 -4.26 -1.35 -1.13
C ILE A 37 -3.30 -2.44 -0.69
N CYS A 38 -2.39 -2.11 0.23
CA CYS A 38 -1.35 -3.02 0.69
C CYS A 38 -1.12 -2.86 2.19
N ASN A 39 -0.73 -3.93 2.87
CA ASN A 39 -0.13 -3.87 4.19
C ASN A 39 1.27 -3.23 4.11
N HIS A 40 1.79 -2.74 5.24
CA HIS A 40 3.06 -2.00 5.23
C HIS A 40 4.04 -2.55 6.27
N ARG A 41 5.02 -3.30 5.80
CA ARG A 41 6.04 -3.95 6.64
C ARG A 41 7.33 -3.14 6.70
N SER A 42 7.76 -2.60 5.56
CA SER A 42 9.10 -2.03 5.41
C SER A 42 9.16 -0.96 4.32
N TRP A 43 10.22 -0.19 4.26
CA TRP A 43 10.54 0.63 3.09
C TRP A 43 10.79 -0.21 1.83
N ALA A 44 11.18 -1.48 2.01
CA ALA A 44 11.32 -2.43 0.91
C ALA A 44 10.03 -2.61 0.11
N ASP A 45 8.85 -2.46 0.75
CA ASP A 45 7.55 -2.63 0.11
C ASP A 45 7.38 -1.71 -1.11
N ILE A 46 7.89 -0.47 -1.02
CA ILE A 46 7.81 0.50 -2.13
C ILE A 46 8.64 0.00 -3.32
N VAL A 47 9.85 -0.48 -3.06
CA VAL A 47 10.75 -1.02 -4.08
C VAL A 47 10.15 -2.27 -4.71
N VAL A 48 9.66 -3.19 -3.88
CA VAL A 48 9.02 -4.44 -4.32
C VAL A 48 7.82 -4.16 -5.22
N LEU A 49 6.90 -3.28 -4.78
CA LEU A 49 5.73 -2.93 -5.58
C LEU A 49 6.12 -2.23 -6.90
N CYS A 50 7.13 -1.36 -6.89
CA CYS A 50 7.63 -0.72 -8.11
C CYS A 50 8.22 -1.74 -9.09
N VAL A 51 9.06 -2.65 -8.61
CA VAL A 51 9.71 -3.67 -9.44
C VAL A 51 8.71 -4.69 -9.95
N LEU A 52 7.82 -5.19 -9.10
CA LEU A 52 6.83 -6.18 -9.48
C LEU A 52 5.89 -5.64 -10.56
N PHE A 53 5.30 -4.49 -10.30
CA PHE A 53 4.21 -3.98 -11.13
C PHE A 53 4.65 -3.17 -12.35
N ARG A 54 5.94 -2.85 -12.52
CA ARG A 54 6.45 -2.01 -13.61
C ARG A 54 6.02 -2.42 -15.03
N LYS A 55 5.81 -3.73 -15.23
CA LYS A 55 5.40 -4.29 -16.52
C LYS A 55 3.90 -4.60 -16.63
N HIS A 56 3.18 -4.63 -15.53
CA HIS A 56 1.80 -5.13 -15.44
C HIS A 56 0.75 -4.03 -15.37
N ILE A 57 0.99 -2.95 -14.61
CA ILE A 57 0.04 -1.87 -14.40
C ILE A 57 0.69 -0.49 -14.64
N PRO A 58 -0.10 0.60 -14.71
CA PRO A 58 0.42 1.96 -14.70
C PRO A 58 1.25 2.24 -13.47
N MET A 59 2.14 3.24 -13.57
CA MET A 59 3.03 3.56 -12.48
C MET A 59 2.33 3.88 -11.16
N ASN A 60 2.88 3.30 -10.10
CA ASN A 60 2.44 3.51 -8.73
C ASN A 60 2.62 4.98 -8.29
N LYS A 61 1.54 5.61 -7.83
CA LYS A 61 1.52 6.94 -7.22
C LYS A 61 1.14 6.81 -5.76
N TYR A 62 1.95 7.41 -4.89
CA TYR A 62 1.74 7.39 -3.44
C TYR A 62 1.26 8.75 -2.96
N PHE A 63 0.24 8.77 -2.11
CA PHE A 63 -0.13 9.99 -1.42
C PHE A 63 0.91 10.34 -0.35
N LEU A 64 1.61 11.44 -0.55
CA LEU A 64 2.67 11.89 0.33
C LEU A 64 2.20 13.02 1.26
N LYS A 65 2.74 13.05 2.48
CA LYS A 65 2.53 14.20 3.37
C LYS A 65 3.19 15.44 2.77
N GLN A 66 2.50 16.59 2.83
CA GLN A 66 3.01 17.86 2.30
C GLN A 66 4.42 18.22 2.82
N GLN A 67 4.73 17.86 4.08
CA GLN A 67 6.04 18.14 4.67
C GLN A 67 7.20 17.47 3.91
N LEU A 68 6.94 16.34 3.25
CA LEU A 68 7.96 15.62 2.47
C LEU A 68 8.39 16.41 1.22
N ALA A 69 7.60 17.37 0.74
CA ALA A 69 7.99 18.23 -0.36
C ALA A 69 9.22 19.11 -0.02
N TRP A 70 9.44 19.40 1.26
CA TRP A 70 10.54 20.23 1.74
C TRP A 70 11.80 19.45 2.11
N VAL A 71 11.75 18.12 2.05
CA VAL A 71 12.93 17.27 2.28
C VAL A 71 13.83 17.33 1.03
N PRO A 72 15.08 17.80 1.16
CA PRO A 72 16.00 17.88 0.02
C PRO A 72 16.11 16.54 -0.73
N PHE A 73 16.27 16.60 -2.04
CA PHE A 73 16.32 15.47 -2.97
C PHE A 73 15.04 14.62 -2.99
N LEU A 74 14.47 14.22 -1.84
CA LEU A 74 13.25 13.42 -1.77
C LEU A 74 12.03 14.18 -2.29
N GLY A 75 11.85 15.43 -1.85
CA GLY A 75 10.76 16.27 -2.33
C GLY A 75 10.82 16.51 -3.83
N LEU A 76 12.01 16.82 -4.34
CA LEU A 76 12.25 17.01 -5.78
C LEU A 76 12.00 15.73 -6.58
N ALA A 77 12.51 14.59 -6.10
CA ALA A 77 12.27 13.29 -6.74
C ALA A 77 10.78 12.94 -6.77
N CYS A 78 10.07 13.12 -5.67
CA CYS A 78 8.62 12.86 -5.61
C CYS A 78 7.83 13.82 -6.51
N TRP A 79 8.24 15.09 -6.61
CA TRP A 79 7.65 16.05 -7.51
C TRP A 79 7.90 15.65 -8.98
N ALA A 80 9.13 15.31 -9.34
CA ALA A 80 9.50 14.85 -10.69
C ALA A 80 8.78 13.54 -11.09
N LEU A 81 8.43 12.73 -10.10
CA LEU A 81 7.65 11.50 -10.27
C LEU A 81 6.13 11.76 -10.24
N ASP A 82 5.69 13.01 -10.20
CA ASP A 82 4.27 13.37 -10.11
C ASP A 82 3.53 12.75 -8.93
N MET A 83 4.19 12.57 -7.80
CA MET A 83 3.55 12.06 -6.60
C MET A 83 2.62 13.14 -6.00
N PRO A 84 1.36 12.82 -5.67
CA PRO A 84 0.43 13.78 -5.10
C PRO A 84 0.78 14.09 -3.64
N PHE A 85 1.06 15.36 -3.34
CA PHE A 85 1.25 15.84 -1.97
C PHE A 85 -0.09 16.21 -1.35
N MET A 86 -0.34 15.71 -0.14
CA MET A 86 -1.59 15.93 0.59
C MET A 86 -1.36 16.72 1.87
N LYS A 87 -2.20 17.71 2.11
CA LYS A 87 -2.36 18.32 3.44
C LYS A 87 -3.31 17.43 4.25
N ARG A 88 -2.84 16.92 5.38
CA ARG A 88 -3.69 16.21 6.33
C ARG A 88 -3.80 17.03 7.60
N TYR A 89 -4.98 17.54 7.87
CA TYR A 89 -5.26 18.21 9.12
C TYR A 89 -5.59 17.19 10.22
N SER A 90 -5.04 17.38 11.41
CA SER A 90 -5.41 16.54 12.55
C SER A 90 -6.86 16.82 12.98
N ARG A 91 -7.51 15.82 13.61
CA ARG A 91 -8.87 15.99 14.14
C ARG A 91 -8.95 17.17 15.13
N ALA A 92 -7.94 17.34 15.98
CA ALA A 92 -7.86 18.46 16.92
C ALA A 92 -7.76 19.82 16.20
N TYR A 93 -7.02 19.88 15.10
CA TYR A 93 -6.94 21.09 14.27
C TYR A 93 -8.28 21.41 13.60
N LEU A 94 -8.95 20.42 13.03
CA LEU A 94 -10.25 20.60 12.37
C LEU A 94 -11.38 20.96 13.34
N LEU A 95 -11.27 20.57 14.61
CA LEU A 95 -12.21 21.02 15.65
C LEU A 95 -12.03 22.51 15.97
N ARG A 96 -10.80 23.02 15.92
CA ARG A 96 -10.50 24.45 16.14
C ARG A 96 -10.74 25.30 14.89
N HIS A 97 -10.69 24.70 13.70
CA HIS A 97 -10.79 25.35 12.39
C HIS A 97 -11.81 24.63 11.51
N PRO A 98 -13.13 24.71 11.83
CA PRO A 98 -14.19 24.00 11.08
C PRO A 98 -14.21 24.41 9.59
N GLU A 99 -13.83 25.64 9.26
CA GLU A 99 -13.75 26.19 7.91
C GLU A 99 -12.70 25.51 7.01
N ARG A 100 -11.83 24.70 7.61
CA ARG A 100 -10.80 23.91 6.91
C ARG A 100 -11.27 22.50 6.52
N ARG A 101 -12.46 22.10 7.00
CA ARG A 101 -13.03 20.80 6.62
C ARG A 101 -13.24 20.74 5.10
N GLY A 102 -12.77 19.67 4.48
CA GLY A 102 -12.89 19.45 3.03
C GLY A 102 -11.87 20.18 2.17
N LYS A 103 -11.11 21.14 2.70
CA LYS A 103 -10.03 21.82 1.93
C LYS A 103 -8.89 20.88 1.57
N ASP A 104 -8.65 19.86 2.38
CA ASP A 104 -7.69 18.79 2.09
C ASP A 104 -8.16 17.91 0.93
N VAL A 105 -9.47 17.61 0.85
CA VAL A 105 -10.08 16.89 -0.26
C VAL A 105 -9.96 17.68 -1.56
N GLU A 106 -10.31 18.96 -1.55
CA GLU A 106 -10.23 19.82 -2.73
C GLU A 106 -8.79 19.98 -3.22
N THR A 107 -7.83 20.20 -2.30
CA THR A 107 -6.41 20.28 -2.64
C THR A 107 -5.91 18.97 -3.26
N THR A 108 -6.35 17.82 -2.70
CA THR A 108 -6.02 16.50 -3.24
C THR A 108 -6.65 16.29 -4.60
N ARG A 109 -7.91 16.70 -4.79
CA ARG A 109 -8.60 16.63 -6.08
C ARG A 109 -7.82 17.34 -7.17
N ARG A 110 -7.43 18.60 -6.94
CA ARG A 110 -6.61 19.38 -7.89
C ARG A 110 -5.28 18.69 -8.20
N SER A 111 -4.61 18.15 -7.18
CA SER A 111 -3.35 17.42 -7.37
C SER A 111 -3.52 16.13 -8.19
N CYS A 112 -4.73 15.57 -8.21
CA CYS A 112 -5.04 14.33 -8.91
C CYS A 112 -5.73 14.54 -10.27
N GLU A 113 -6.10 15.78 -10.66
CA GLU A 113 -6.77 16.05 -11.95
C GLU A 113 -5.99 15.50 -13.14
N LYS A 114 -4.66 15.61 -13.12
CA LYS A 114 -3.79 15.06 -14.16
C LYS A 114 -3.87 13.54 -14.29
N PHE A 115 -4.24 12.82 -13.22
CA PHE A 115 -4.38 11.36 -13.25
C PHE A 115 -5.69 10.91 -13.93
N ARG A 116 -6.57 11.83 -14.26
CA ARG A 116 -7.77 11.53 -15.05
C ARG A 116 -7.47 11.35 -16.53
N LEU A 117 -6.37 11.95 -17.00
CA LEU A 117 -5.99 11.93 -18.40
C LEU A 117 -5.20 10.68 -18.82
N HIS A 118 -4.57 10.03 -17.86
CA HIS A 118 -3.70 8.88 -18.11
C HIS A 118 -3.92 7.78 -17.08
N PRO A 119 -3.96 6.50 -17.50
CA PRO A 119 -4.04 5.37 -16.59
C PRO A 119 -3.02 5.49 -15.45
N THR A 120 -3.49 5.30 -14.24
CA THR A 120 -2.69 5.54 -13.03
C THR A 120 -3.05 4.53 -11.95
N THR A 121 -2.05 4.10 -11.18
CA THR A 121 -2.25 3.29 -9.98
C THR A 121 -2.04 4.15 -8.75
N ILE A 122 -3.07 4.32 -7.93
CA ILE A 122 -2.96 4.97 -6.62
C ILE A 122 -2.72 3.92 -5.55
N VAL A 123 -1.59 4.02 -4.87
CA VAL A 123 -1.19 3.08 -3.81
C VAL A 123 -1.52 3.65 -2.44
N ASN A 124 -2.19 2.85 -1.62
CA ASN A 124 -2.49 3.17 -0.24
C ASN A 124 -1.98 2.06 0.70
N PHE A 125 -1.03 2.40 1.56
CA PHE A 125 -0.69 1.56 2.70
C PHE A 125 -1.71 1.82 3.81
N VAL A 126 -2.68 0.93 3.91
CA VAL A 126 -3.93 1.13 4.68
C VAL A 126 -3.69 1.30 6.17
N GLU A 127 -2.64 0.70 6.71
CA GLU A 127 -2.21 0.87 8.10
C GLU A 127 -1.75 2.31 8.42
N GLY A 128 -1.38 3.07 7.40
CA GLY A 128 -0.91 4.45 7.50
C GLY A 128 0.47 4.61 8.16
N SER A 129 1.08 3.51 8.56
CA SER A 129 2.46 3.43 9.05
C SER A 129 2.97 2.01 8.92
N ARG A 130 4.31 1.83 8.92
CA ARG A 130 4.93 0.50 8.91
C ARG A 130 4.61 -0.24 10.19
N PHE A 131 4.33 -1.55 10.05
CA PHE A 131 4.16 -2.45 11.18
C PHE A 131 5.41 -2.49 12.05
N THR A 132 5.24 -2.35 13.35
CA THR A 132 6.22 -2.71 14.40
C THR A 132 5.48 -3.31 15.57
N GLN A 133 6.15 -4.14 16.36
CA GLN A 133 5.53 -4.78 17.52
C GLN A 133 5.03 -3.75 18.54
N GLU A 134 5.78 -2.67 18.74
CA GLU A 134 5.39 -1.58 19.66
C GLU A 134 4.08 -0.92 19.20
N LYS A 135 3.94 -0.63 17.89
CA LYS A 135 2.72 -0.04 17.35
C LYS A 135 1.55 -1.01 17.41
N HIS A 136 1.80 -2.29 17.17
CA HIS A 136 0.78 -3.33 17.29
C HIS A 136 0.20 -3.35 18.69
N GLN A 137 1.05 -3.33 19.72
CA GLN A 137 0.65 -3.26 21.13
C GLN A 137 -0.06 -1.93 21.44
N GLN A 138 0.51 -0.79 21.05
CA GLN A 138 -0.06 0.55 21.28
C GLN A 138 -1.44 0.75 20.65
N THR A 139 -1.68 0.13 19.48
CA THR A 139 -2.97 0.24 18.78
C THR A 139 -3.99 -0.81 19.23
N HIS A 140 -3.60 -1.70 20.14
CA HIS A 140 -4.44 -2.83 20.57
C HIS A 140 -5.02 -3.57 19.37
N SER A 141 -4.16 -3.86 18.37
CA SER A 141 -4.60 -4.51 17.14
C SER A 141 -5.23 -5.86 17.42
N THR A 142 -6.39 -6.10 16.85
CA THR A 142 -7.08 -7.40 16.91
C THR A 142 -6.56 -8.38 15.84
N PHE A 143 -5.75 -7.90 14.90
CA PHE A 143 -5.09 -8.70 13.87
C PHE A 143 -3.77 -9.24 14.41
N GLN A 144 -3.36 -10.41 13.97
CA GLN A 144 -2.11 -11.04 14.43
C GLN A 144 -0.86 -10.41 13.77
N ASN A 145 -0.96 -10.11 12.48
CA ASN A 145 0.18 -9.69 11.66
C ASN A 145 0.05 -8.27 11.10
N LEU A 146 -1.01 -7.54 11.43
CA LEU A 146 -1.36 -6.25 10.84
C LEU A 146 -1.68 -5.20 11.91
N LEU A 147 -1.50 -3.94 11.57
CA LEU A 147 -2.09 -2.84 12.32
C LEU A 147 -3.54 -2.59 11.88
N PRO A 148 -4.37 -1.95 12.72
CA PRO A 148 -5.74 -1.62 12.35
C PRO A 148 -5.80 -0.78 11.07
N PRO A 149 -6.69 -1.11 10.12
CA PRO A 149 -6.77 -0.41 8.85
C PRO A 149 -7.44 0.95 8.99
N LYS A 150 -6.93 1.94 8.26
CA LYS A 150 -7.41 3.33 8.25
C LYS A 150 -8.13 3.64 6.95
N ALA A 151 -9.43 3.66 6.98
CA ALA A 151 -10.30 3.86 5.81
C ALA A 151 -10.15 5.23 5.13
N ALA A 152 -9.75 6.28 5.86
CA ALA A 152 -9.76 7.65 5.35
C ALA A 152 -8.95 7.85 4.06
N GLY A 153 -7.81 7.16 3.90
CA GLY A 153 -6.97 7.29 2.70
C GLY A 153 -7.61 6.68 1.46
N ILE A 154 -8.24 5.52 1.61
CA ILE A 154 -8.97 4.83 0.53
C ILE A 154 -10.22 5.62 0.17
N ALA A 155 -11.03 6.01 1.16
CA ALA A 155 -12.22 6.79 0.95
C ALA A 155 -11.92 8.12 0.25
N MET A 156 -10.79 8.78 0.58
CA MET A 156 -10.35 9.97 -0.11
C MET A 156 -9.99 9.69 -1.57
N ALA A 157 -9.26 8.61 -1.85
CA ALA A 157 -8.91 8.23 -3.22
C ALA A 157 -10.16 7.98 -4.06
N LEU A 158 -11.13 7.24 -3.52
CA LEU A 158 -12.42 6.98 -4.16
C LEU A 158 -13.25 8.24 -4.34
N ASN A 159 -13.24 9.18 -3.38
CA ASN A 159 -13.93 10.45 -3.51
C ASN A 159 -13.33 11.35 -4.62
N VAL A 160 -12.02 11.35 -4.76
CA VAL A 160 -11.28 12.22 -5.69
C VAL A 160 -11.32 11.70 -7.13
N LEU A 161 -11.00 10.42 -7.33
CA LEU A 161 -10.92 9.79 -8.65
C LEU A 161 -12.17 8.96 -8.98
N GLY A 162 -12.93 8.57 -7.96
CA GLY A 162 -14.26 8.00 -8.06
C GLY A 162 -14.37 6.85 -9.05
N LYS A 163 -15.32 7.01 -9.97
CA LYS A 163 -15.65 6.01 -11.00
C LYS A 163 -14.55 5.81 -12.06
N GLN A 164 -13.41 6.49 -11.92
CA GLN A 164 -12.30 6.33 -12.85
C GLN A 164 -11.46 5.09 -12.53
N PHE A 165 -11.52 4.59 -11.31
CA PHE A 165 -10.87 3.33 -11.01
C PHE A 165 -11.64 2.16 -11.60
N ASP A 166 -10.97 1.35 -12.41
CA ASP A 166 -11.54 0.13 -12.98
C ASP A 166 -11.58 -1.00 -11.98
N LYS A 167 -10.52 -1.12 -11.15
CA LYS A 167 -10.32 -2.26 -10.24
C LYS A 167 -9.61 -1.85 -8.95
N LEU A 168 -9.89 -2.61 -7.90
CA LEU A 168 -9.16 -2.64 -6.65
C LEU A 168 -8.12 -3.76 -6.71
N LEU A 169 -6.85 -3.43 -6.41
CA LEU A 169 -5.79 -4.42 -6.17
C LEU A 169 -5.57 -4.56 -4.67
N ASN A 170 -5.99 -5.67 -4.10
CA ASN A 170 -5.74 -6.00 -2.71
C ASN A 170 -4.43 -6.81 -2.63
N VAL A 171 -3.33 -6.14 -2.34
CA VAL A 171 -1.99 -6.73 -2.32
C VAL A 171 -1.58 -7.12 -0.90
N THR A 172 -1.20 -8.37 -0.72
CA THR A 172 -0.60 -8.89 0.52
C THR A 172 0.88 -9.14 0.27
N LEU A 173 1.73 -8.53 1.09
CA LEU A 173 3.18 -8.59 0.95
C LEU A 173 3.81 -9.07 2.26
N CYS A 174 4.70 -10.06 2.19
CA CYS A 174 5.49 -10.48 3.33
C CYS A 174 6.91 -10.91 2.94
N TYR A 175 7.77 -10.95 3.95
CA TYR A 175 9.17 -11.37 3.89
C TYR A 175 9.35 -12.49 4.90
N PRO A 176 8.99 -13.73 4.58
CA PRO A 176 8.91 -14.79 5.58
C PRO A 176 10.22 -15.02 6.32
N ASP A 177 11.34 -14.99 5.61
CA ASP A 177 12.67 -15.25 6.16
C ASP A 177 13.33 -14.01 6.80
N ASN A 178 12.92 -12.81 6.39
CA ASN A 178 13.54 -11.54 6.72
C ASN A 178 12.56 -10.53 7.35
N ASN A 179 11.70 -10.96 8.27
CA ASN A 179 10.59 -10.11 8.73
C ASN A 179 11.00 -8.98 9.69
N ARG A 180 12.22 -9.01 10.25
CA ARG A 180 12.73 -8.00 11.20
C ARG A 180 13.18 -6.72 10.51
N GLN A 181 14.04 -6.84 9.50
CA GLN A 181 14.68 -5.70 8.82
C GLN A 181 14.72 -5.87 7.29
N PRO A 182 13.58 -6.10 6.59
CA PRO A 182 13.57 -6.44 5.17
C PRO A 182 14.28 -5.42 4.28
N PHE A 183 14.23 -4.13 4.64
CA PHE A 183 14.89 -3.07 3.86
C PHE A 183 16.42 -3.15 3.94
N PHE A 184 16.96 -3.34 5.13
CA PHE A 184 18.41 -3.49 5.30
C PHE A 184 18.93 -4.81 4.73
N ASP A 185 18.15 -5.89 4.86
CA ASP A 185 18.45 -7.17 4.24
C ASP A 185 18.44 -7.07 2.71
N MET A 186 17.50 -6.29 2.16
CA MET A 186 17.47 -5.98 0.72
C MET A 186 18.73 -5.24 0.27
N LEU A 187 19.15 -4.18 1.00
CA LEU A 187 20.33 -3.39 0.66
C LEU A 187 21.64 -4.17 0.80
N SER A 188 21.71 -5.09 1.75
CA SER A 188 22.91 -5.92 2.02
C SER A 188 22.95 -7.24 1.23
N GLY A 189 21.97 -7.50 0.34
CA GLY A 189 21.89 -8.75 -0.41
C GLY A 189 21.49 -9.98 0.43
N LYS A 190 20.99 -9.77 1.66
CA LYS A 190 20.58 -10.84 2.58
C LYS A 190 19.09 -11.16 2.51
N LEU A 191 18.32 -10.43 1.70
CA LEU A 191 16.91 -10.72 1.48
C LEU A 191 16.78 -11.97 0.61
N THR A 192 16.14 -13.02 1.15
CA THR A 192 16.08 -14.33 0.49
C THR A 192 14.75 -14.62 -0.17
N ARG A 193 13.63 -14.10 0.38
CA ARG A 193 12.31 -14.42 -0.14
C ARG A 193 11.34 -13.26 -0.02
N ILE A 194 10.64 -13.00 -1.13
CA ILE A 194 9.55 -12.04 -1.20
C ILE A 194 8.31 -12.80 -1.64
N VAL A 195 7.24 -12.73 -0.84
CA VAL A 195 5.95 -13.32 -1.19
C VAL A 195 4.94 -12.21 -1.41
N VAL A 196 4.31 -12.20 -2.58
CA VAL A 196 3.28 -11.24 -2.96
C VAL A 196 2.05 -11.97 -3.48
N HIS A 197 0.93 -11.71 -2.85
CA HIS A 197 -0.36 -12.18 -3.30
C HIS A 197 -1.21 -11.01 -3.74
N VAL A 198 -1.68 -11.03 -4.98
CA VAL A 198 -2.50 -9.98 -5.59
C VAL A 198 -3.90 -10.54 -5.80
N ASP A 199 -4.88 -9.86 -5.24
CA ASP A 199 -6.28 -10.16 -5.41
C ASP A 199 -6.93 -9.00 -6.17
N LEU A 200 -7.42 -9.28 -7.38
CA LEU A 200 -8.01 -8.31 -8.29
C LEU A 200 -9.53 -8.30 -8.11
N GLN A 201 -10.06 -7.21 -7.57
CA GLN A 201 -11.48 -7.09 -7.25
C GLN A 201 -12.15 -5.95 -8.04
N PRO A 202 -13.46 -6.06 -8.37
CA PRO A 202 -14.24 -4.91 -8.79
C PRO A 202 -14.41 -3.93 -7.63
N ILE A 203 -14.53 -2.64 -7.92
CA ILE A 203 -14.92 -1.64 -6.91
C ILE A 203 -16.44 -1.58 -6.92
N ALA A 204 -17.05 -2.07 -5.85
CA ALA A 204 -18.51 -2.07 -5.71
C ALA A 204 -19.07 -0.65 -5.58
N ASP A 205 -20.24 -0.41 -6.14
CA ASP A 205 -20.90 0.92 -6.08
C ASP A 205 -21.15 1.39 -4.65
N GLU A 206 -21.35 0.46 -3.71
CA GLU A 206 -21.53 0.75 -2.29
C GLU A 206 -20.30 1.36 -1.61
N LEU A 207 -19.13 1.32 -2.25
CA LEU A 207 -17.90 1.96 -1.75
C LEU A 207 -17.80 3.45 -2.18
N HIS A 208 -18.75 3.94 -2.97
CA HIS A 208 -18.84 5.33 -3.38
C HIS A 208 -19.87 6.08 -2.53
N GLY A 209 -19.41 7.03 -1.70
CA GLY A 209 -20.29 7.81 -0.82
C GLY A 209 -19.53 8.90 -0.05
N ASP A 210 -20.26 9.64 0.76
CA ASP A 210 -19.72 10.73 1.57
C ASP A 210 -19.13 10.22 2.89
N TYR A 211 -17.89 9.82 2.85
CA TYR A 211 -17.16 9.35 4.04
C TYR A 211 -17.01 10.42 5.14
N ILE A 212 -17.08 11.71 4.77
CA ILE A 212 -16.85 12.83 5.71
C ILE A 212 -18.09 13.13 6.51
N ASN A 213 -19.24 13.24 5.85
CA ASN A 213 -20.47 13.73 6.44
C ASN A 213 -21.47 12.62 6.76
N ASP A 214 -21.46 11.49 6.04
CA ASP A 214 -22.35 10.37 6.31
C ASP A 214 -21.74 9.36 7.27
N LYS A 215 -22.27 9.35 8.51
CA LYS A 215 -21.84 8.42 9.57
C LYS A 215 -22.20 6.96 9.26
N SER A 216 -23.29 6.72 8.55
CA SER A 216 -23.74 5.36 8.18
C SER A 216 -22.79 4.79 7.14
N PHE A 217 -22.55 5.54 6.08
CA PHE A 217 -21.57 5.17 5.05
C PHE A 217 -20.18 4.93 5.64
N LYS A 218 -19.71 5.81 6.52
CA LYS A 218 -18.42 5.67 7.18
C LYS A 218 -18.30 4.37 7.97
N ARG A 219 -19.38 3.97 8.68
CA ARG A 219 -19.41 2.71 9.44
C ARG A 219 -19.37 1.51 8.52
N HIS A 220 -20.20 1.51 7.48
CA HIS A 220 -20.24 0.45 6.47
C HIS A 220 -18.88 0.26 5.78
N PHE A 221 -18.29 1.36 5.33
CA PHE A 221 -16.97 1.36 4.70
C PHE A 221 -15.86 0.80 5.61
N GLN A 222 -15.89 1.17 6.90
CA GLN A 222 -14.92 0.63 7.87
C GLN A 222 -15.15 -0.86 8.14
N GLN A 223 -16.40 -1.33 8.17
CA GLN A 223 -16.72 -2.77 8.32
C GLN A 223 -16.22 -3.57 7.13
N TRP A 224 -16.51 -3.12 5.90
CA TRP A 224 -15.96 -3.72 4.68
C TRP A 224 -14.44 -3.84 4.74
N LEU A 225 -13.77 -2.75 5.09
CA LEU A 225 -12.30 -2.74 5.15
C LEU A 225 -11.75 -3.66 6.24
N ASN A 226 -12.42 -3.75 7.38
CA ASN A 226 -12.02 -4.66 8.46
C ASN A 226 -12.17 -6.13 8.03
N SER A 227 -13.24 -6.49 7.31
CA SER A 227 -13.43 -7.84 6.78
C SER A 227 -12.31 -8.22 5.80
N LEU A 228 -12.00 -7.32 4.87
CA LEU A 228 -10.90 -7.51 3.93
C LEU A 228 -9.55 -7.67 4.66
N TRP A 229 -9.37 -6.93 5.76
CA TRP A 229 -8.15 -6.98 6.57
C TRP A 229 -8.04 -8.27 7.38
N GLN A 230 -9.17 -8.84 7.82
CA GLN A 230 -9.21 -10.16 8.46
C GLN A 230 -8.79 -11.28 7.52
N GLU A 231 -9.26 -11.26 6.28
CA GLU A 231 -8.85 -12.23 5.24
C GLU A 231 -7.36 -12.13 4.95
N LYS A 232 -6.85 -10.90 4.81
CA LYS A 232 -5.42 -10.62 4.63
C LYS A 232 -4.58 -11.14 5.81
N ASP A 233 -5.04 -10.97 7.04
CA ASP A 233 -4.32 -11.43 8.23
C ASP A 233 -4.26 -12.96 8.31
N ARG A 234 -5.35 -13.66 7.94
CA ARG A 234 -5.37 -15.13 7.81
C ARG A 234 -4.37 -15.61 6.75
N LEU A 235 -4.36 -14.94 5.59
CA LEU A 235 -3.42 -15.26 4.52
C LEU A 235 -1.96 -15.06 4.98
N LEU A 236 -1.65 -13.94 5.62
CA LEU A 236 -0.32 -13.69 6.18
C LEU A 236 0.07 -14.76 7.22
N THR A 237 -0.86 -15.16 8.07
CA THR A 237 -0.62 -16.22 9.06
C THR A 237 -0.28 -17.54 8.39
N SER A 238 -1.01 -17.93 7.33
CA SER A 238 -0.74 -19.16 6.58
C SER A 238 0.62 -19.12 5.87
N LEU A 239 0.95 -17.98 5.22
CA LEU A 239 2.23 -17.80 4.53
C LEU A 239 3.44 -17.81 5.47
N MET A 240 3.26 -17.37 6.71
CA MET A 240 4.31 -17.35 7.73
C MET A 240 4.40 -18.66 8.51
N SER A 241 3.33 -19.48 8.59
CA SER A 241 3.32 -20.76 9.29
C SER A 241 3.85 -21.92 8.43
N SER A 242 3.55 -21.95 7.14
CA SER A 242 4.08 -22.95 6.20
C SER A 242 5.61 -23.05 6.23
N GLN A 243 6.25 -21.96 6.60
CA GLN A 243 7.69 -21.87 6.72
C GLN A 243 8.26 -22.52 7.99
N ARG A 244 7.54 -22.45 9.13
CA ARG A 244 7.99 -23.09 10.38
C ARG A 244 8.04 -24.61 10.20
N GLN A 245 7.04 -25.18 9.54
CA GLN A 245 7.01 -26.61 9.25
C GLN A 245 8.12 -27.07 8.29
N GLY A 246 8.42 -26.28 7.24
CA GLY A 246 9.53 -26.59 6.32
C GLY A 246 10.91 -26.54 6.98
N LYS A 247 11.14 -25.62 7.92
CA LYS A 247 12.40 -25.54 8.69
C LYS A 247 12.53 -26.64 9.75
N GLU A 248 11.43 -27.02 10.41
CA GLU A 248 11.43 -28.13 11.38
C GLU A 248 11.69 -29.47 10.72
N ILE A 249 11.16 -29.71 9.51
CA ILE A 249 11.42 -30.93 8.75
C ILE A 249 12.89 -31.01 8.31
N LEU A 250 13.50 -29.91 7.91
CA LEU A 250 14.92 -29.84 7.53
C LEU A 250 15.85 -30.10 8.72
N LEU A 251 15.54 -29.53 9.89
CA LEU A 251 16.33 -29.75 11.12
C LEU A 251 16.13 -31.14 11.74
N ALA A 252 15.04 -31.83 11.43
CA ALA A 252 14.79 -33.19 11.87
C ALA A 252 15.39 -34.26 10.93
N SER A 253 15.92 -33.84 9.77
CA SER A 253 16.56 -34.71 8.76
C SER A 253 18.10 -34.60 8.76
N GLU A 254 18.68 -33.77 9.61
CA GLU A 254 20.12 -33.71 9.94
C GLU A 254 20.41 -34.45 11.26
#